data_bcd22e65e85a12e93f3e53a76be11dd8
#
_entry.id   bcd22e65e85a12e93f3e53a76be11dd8
#
_cell.length_a   1.000
_cell.length_b   1.000
_cell.length_c   1.000
_cell.angle_alpha   90.00
_cell.angle_beta   90.00
_cell.angle_gamma   90.00
#
_symmetry.space_group_name_H-M   'P 1'
#
loop_
_entity.id
_entity.type
_entity.pdbx_description
1 polymer ?
#
loop_
_entity_poly.entity_id
_entity_poly.type
_entity_poly.pdbx_seq_one_letter_code
_entity_poly.pdbx_strand_id
1 'polypeptide(L)'
;MSLFKDKTLMITGGTGSFGNAVLNRFLKTDIGEIRIFSRDEKKQDDMRHEFQTKMPEVADKISFYIGDVRDIQSIKSAMHGVDYIFH
;
A
#
# COMPACT_ATOMS: atom_id res chain seq x y z
N MET A 1 8.55 19.38 -10.46
CA MET A 1 8.56 18.03 -11.07
C MET A 1 8.36 17.00 -9.97
N SER A 2 7.48 16.06 -10.21
CA SER A 2 7.24 15.02 -9.23
C SER A 2 7.94 13.73 -9.63
N LEU A 3 8.59 13.07 -8.66
CA LEU A 3 9.23 11.78 -8.86
C LEU A 3 8.21 10.63 -8.77
N PHE A 4 7.03 10.89 -8.24
CA PHE A 4 6.07 9.82 -7.91
C PHE A 4 4.79 9.86 -8.71
N LYS A 5 4.62 10.85 -9.56
CA LYS A 5 3.40 10.96 -10.36
C LYS A 5 3.19 9.70 -11.20
N ASP A 6 2.00 9.12 -11.09
CA ASP A 6 1.59 7.90 -11.80
C ASP A 6 2.43 6.69 -11.47
N LYS A 7 3.19 6.72 -10.38
CA LYS A 7 4.00 5.58 -9.94
C LYS A 7 3.24 4.74 -8.92
N THR A 8 3.64 3.49 -8.80
CA THR A 8 3.05 2.54 -7.85
C THR A 8 4.10 2.11 -6.84
N LEU A 9 3.78 2.27 -5.58
CA LEU A 9 4.61 1.86 -4.45
C LEU A 9 3.96 0.67 -3.76
N MET A 10 4.73 -0.38 -3.48
CA MET A 10 4.25 -1.48 -2.67
C MET A 10 4.95 -1.43 -1.31
N ILE A 11 4.17 -1.58 -0.23
CA ILE A 11 4.68 -1.64 1.13
C ILE A 11 4.40 -3.03 1.66
N THR A 12 5.46 -3.81 1.91
CA THR A 12 5.29 -5.14 2.51
C THR A 12 5.22 -4.98 4.02
N GLY A 13 4.33 -5.73 4.66
CA GLY A 13 4.09 -5.57 6.09
C GLY A 13 3.48 -4.21 6.42
N GLY A 14 2.72 -3.63 5.49
CA GLY A 14 2.24 -2.26 5.58
C GLY A 14 1.19 -1.99 6.65
N THR A 15 0.74 -3.01 7.36
CA THR A 15 -0.25 -2.84 8.42
C THR A 15 0.36 -2.52 9.78
N GLY A 16 1.70 -2.56 9.89
CA GLY A 16 2.40 -2.21 11.12
C GLY A 16 2.62 -0.71 11.25
N SER A 17 3.21 -0.30 12.38
CA SER A 17 3.47 1.12 12.65
C SER A 17 4.36 1.77 11.60
N PHE A 18 5.41 1.06 11.18
CA PHE A 18 6.34 1.56 10.19
C PHE A 18 5.65 1.71 8.83
N GLY A 19 4.89 0.69 8.44
CA GLY A 19 4.15 0.72 7.18
C GLY A 19 3.14 1.85 7.13
N ASN A 20 2.45 2.10 8.24
CA ASN A 20 1.51 3.20 8.34
C ASN A 20 2.20 4.55 8.20
N ALA A 21 3.38 4.72 8.80
CA ALA A 21 4.14 5.96 8.69
C ALA A 21 4.56 6.22 7.25
N VAL A 22 5.05 5.17 6.56
CA VAL A 22 5.44 5.27 5.15
C VAL A 22 4.24 5.62 4.28
N LEU A 23 3.12 4.93 4.52
CA LEU A 23 1.89 5.16 3.77
C LEU A 23 1.44 6.61 3.87
N ASN A 24 1.36 7.12 5.11
CA ASN A 24 0.92 8.49 5.34
C ASN A 24 1.84 9.51 4.68
N ARG A 25 3.14 9.23 4.69
CA ARG A 25 4.11 10.13 4.06
C ARG A 25 3.90 10.20 2.54
N PHE A 26 3.72 9.04 1.91
CA PHE A 26 3.56 9.00 0.45
C PHE A 26 2.19 9.46 -0.02
N LEU A 27 1.16 9.37 0.81
CA LEU A 27 -0.16 9.89 0.45
C LEU A 27 -0.16 11.40 0.29
N LYS A 28 0.83 12.09 0.84
CA LYS A 28 0.98 13.54 0.68
C LYS A 28 1.64 13.92 -0.64
N THR A 29 2.13 12.93 -1.36
CA THR A 29 2.75 13.15 -2.68
C THR A 29 1.69 12.93 -3.76
N ASP A 30 2.08 13.06 -5.01
CA ASP A 30 1.21 12.79 -6.15
C ASP A 30 1.36 11.35 -6.67
N ILE A 31 1.74 10.43 -5.77
CA ILE A 31 1.87 9.01 -6.14
C ILE A 31 0.55 8.48 -6.69
N GLY A 32 0.64 7.62 -7.70
CA GLY A 32 -0.55 7.11 -8.36
C GLY A 32 -1.26 6.03 -7.58
N GLU A 33 -0.51 5.08 -7.02
CA GLU A 33 -1.08 3.97 -6.29
C GLU A 33 -0.12 3.51 -5.20
N ILE A 34 -0.69 3.10 -4.05
CA ILE A 34 0.07 2.46 -2.98
C ILE A 34 -0.57 1.12 -2.71
N ARG A 35 0.22 0.06 -2.79
CA ARG A 35 -0.25 -1.30 -2.52
C ARG A 35 0.26 -1.75 -1.17
N ILE A 36 -0.67 -2.17 -0.31
CA ILE A 36 -0.35 -2.71 1.01
C ILE A 36 -0.38 -4.24 0.88
N PHE A 37 0.74 -4.87 1.14
CA PHE A 37 0.87 -6.33 1.05
C PHE A 37 1.17 -6.87 2.45
N SER A 38 0.28 -7.69 2.98
CA SER A 38 0.48 -8.30 4.29
C SER A 38 -0.37 -9.55 4.43
N ARG A 39 -0.07 -10.34 5.48
CA ARG A 39 -0.85 -11.53 5.79
C ARG A 39 -2.06 -11.24 6.68
N ASP A 40 -2.10 -10.06 7.29
CA ASP A 40 -3.10 -9.74 8.29
C ASP A 40 -4.33 -9.08 7.67
N GLU A 41 -5.28 -9.92 7.30
CA GLU A 41 -6.52 -9.47 6.66
C GLU A 41 -7.33 -8.52 7.55
N LYS A 42 -7.36 -8.80 8.85
CA LYS A 42 -8.14 -7.96 9.77
C LYS A 42 -7.54 -6.56 9.86
N LYS A 43 -6.23 -6.46 9.99
CA LYS A 43 -5.58 -5.15 10.05
C LYS A 43 -5.74 -4.38 8.75
N GLN A 44 -5.72 -5.07 7.61
CA GLN A 44 -5.97 -4.43 6.33
C GLN A 44 -7.40 -3.88 6.26
N ASP A 45 -8.36 -4.65 6.76
CA ASP A 45 -9.75 -4.24 6.75
C ASP A 45 -9.96 -3.01 7.64
N ASP A 46 -9.38 -3.02 8.83
CA ASP A 46 -9.43 -1.88 9.74
C ASP A 46 -8.80 -0.64 9.10
N MET A 47 -7.67 -0.81 8.45
CA MET A 47 -6.96 0.27 7.77
C MET A 47 -7.79 0.83 6.61
N ARG A 48 -8.41 -0.04 5.82
CA ARG A 48 -9.28 0.37 4.72
C ARG A 48 -10.43 1.23 5.23
N HIS A 49 -11.10 0.80 6.28
CA HIS A 49 -12.21 1.54 6.86
C HIS A 49 -11.74 2.90 7.39
N GLU A 50 -10.60 2.93 8.04
CA GLU A 50 -10.06 4.17 8.59
C GLU A 50 -9.81 5.20 7.49
N PHE A 51 -9.17 4.79 6.40
CA PHE A 51 -8.88 5.72 5.31
C PHE A 51 -10.14 6.15 4.56
N GLN A 52 -11.10 5.24 4.39
CA GLN A 52 -12.37 5.59 3.75
C GLN A 52 -13.16 6.60 4.58
N THR A 53 -13.03 6.54 5.89
CA THR A 53 -13.75 7.45 6.80
C THR A 53 -13.03 8.78 6.94
N LYS A 54 -11.72 8.75 7.15
CA LYS A 54 -10.94 9.96 7.47
C LYS A 54 -10.39 10.68 6.24
N MET A 55 -10.04 9.93 5.21
CA MET A 55 -9.40 10.48 4.02
C MET A 55 -9.95 9.87 2.74
N PRO A 56 -11.26 10.06 2.48
CA PRO A 56 -11.88 9.41 1.33
C PRO A 56 -11.28 9.83 -0.01
N GLU A 57 -10.76 11.04 -0.10
CA GLU A 57 -10.19 11.54 -1.37
C GLU A 57 -8.90 10.83 -1.76
N VAL A 58 -8.19 10.21 -0.80
CA VAL A 58 -6.96 9.47 -1.11
C VAL A 58 -7.13 7.96 -0.94
N ALA A 59 -8.25 7.52 -0.41
CA ALA A 59 -8.50 6.09 -0.18
C ALA A 59 -8.46 5.29 -1.49
N ASP A 60 -8.85 5.90 -2.59
CA ASP A 60 -8.85 5.25 -3.91
C ASP A 60 -7.44 4.92 -4.40
N LYS A 61 -6.43 5.58 -3.84
CA LYS A 61 -5.04 5.33 -4.22
C LYS A 61 -4.47 4.10 -3.54
N ILE A 62 -5.15 3.58 -2.52
CA ILE A 62 -4.64 2.48 -1.71
C ILE A 62 -5.30 1.18 -2.14
N SER A 63 -4.47 0.21 -2.53
CA SER A 63 -4.94 -1.13 -2.88
C SER A 63 -4.39 -2.12 -1.86
N PHE A 64 -5.20 -3.10 -1.50
CA PHE A 64 -4.85 -4.07 -0.47
C PHE A 64 -4.69 -5.45 -1.06
N TYR A 65 -3.59 -6.10 -0.74
CA TYR A 65 -3.27 -7.45 -1.20
C TYR A 65 -2.95 -8.34 -0.01
N ILE A 66 -3.64 -9.47 0.08
CA ILE A 66 -3.41 -10.45 1.15
C ILE A 66 -2.44 -11.49 0.63
N GLY A 67 -1.34 -11.71 1.33
CA GLY A 67 -0.38 -12.72 0.93
C GLY A 67 0.81 -12.77 1.85
N ASP A 68 1.69 -13.74 1.58
CA ASP A 68 2.91 -13.98 2.35
C ASP A 68 4.11 -13.69 1.45
N VAL A 69 5.06 -12.89 1.93
CA VAL A 69 6.27 -12.57 1.16
C VAL A 69 7.11 -13.81 0.85
N ARG A 70 6.89 -14.90 1.60
CA ARG A 70 7.57 -16.18 1.35
C ARG A 70 6.94 -16.95 0.21
N ASP A 71 5.73 -16.57 -0.20
CA ASP A 71 5.01 -17.21 -1.30
C ASP A 71 5.27 -16.42 -2.57
N ILE A 72 6.11 -16.99 -3.44
CA ILE A 72 6.52 -16.32 -4.68
C ILE A 72 5.33 -15.95 -5.57
N GLN A 73 4.32 -16.82 -5.64
CA GLN A 73 3.15 -16.54 -6.47
C GLN A 73 2.35 -15.34 -5.97
N SER A 74 2.17 -15.25 -4.64
CA SER A 74 1.45 -14.13 -4.04
C SER A 74 2.17 -12.83 -4.30
N ILE A 75 3.49 -12.81 -4.08
CA ILE A 75 4.25 -11.57 -4.22
C ILE A 75 4.37 -11.14 -5.69
N LYS A 76 4.51 -12.08 -6.60
CA LYS A 76 4.56 -11.76 -8.03
C LYS A 76 3.27 -11.11 -8.51
N SER A 77 2.13 -11.62 -8.08
CA SER A 77 0.84 -11.05 -8.43
C SER A 77 0.71 -9.61 -7.93
N ALA A 78 1.13 -9.38 -6.69
CA ALA A 78 1.04 -8.06 -6.08
C ALA A 78 2.08 -7.08 -6.66
N MET A 79 3.17 -7.58 -7.24
CA MET A 79 4.24 -6.74 -7.78
C MET A 79 4.03 -6.29 -9.22
N HIS A 80 3.02 -6.81 -9.88
CA HIS A 80 2.80 -6.46 -11.28
C HIS A 80 2.56 -4.96 -11.43
N GLY A 81 3.43 -4.29 -12.18
CA GLY A 81 3.32 -2.85 -12.40
C GLY A 81 3.86 -1.97 -11.27
N VAL A 82 4.48 -2.57 -10.26
CA VAL A 82 5.05 -1.83 -9.13
C VAL A 82 6.38 -1.19 -9.53
N ASP A 83 6.54 0.09 -9.21
CA ASP A 83 7.75 0.85 -9.50
C ASP A 83 8.72 0.87 -8.33
N TYR A 84 8.20 0.90 -7.09
CA TYR A 84 9.01 0.97 -5.88
C TYR A 84 8.48 0.00 -4.84
N ILE A 85 9.38 -0.61 -4.08
CA ILE A 85 9.02 -1.50 -2.98
C ILE A 85 9.66 -1.01 -1.69
N PHE A 86 8.85 -0.89 -0.66
CA PHE A 86 9.32 -0.57 0.69
C PHE A 86 9.14 -1.82 1.54
N HIS A 87 10.26 -2.38 1.98
CA HIS A 87 10.23 -3.67 2.68
C HIS A 87 10.73 -3.53 4.11
#